data_9d37c6ff63e6f763e47e416402a2c371
#
_entry.id   9d37c6ff63e6f763e47e416402a2c371
#
_cell.length_a   1.000
_cell.length_b   1.000
_cell.length_c   1.000
_cell.angle_alpha   90.00
_cell.angle_beta   90.00
_cell.angle_gamma   90.00
#
_symmetry.space_group_name_H-M   'P 1'
#
loop_
_entity.id
_entity.type
_entity.pdbx_description
1 polymer ?
#
loop_
_entity_poly.entity_id
_entity_poly.type
_entity_poly.pdbx_seq_one_letter_code
_entity_poly.pdbx_strand_id
1 'polypeptide(L)'
;MKGWIVALLLMLPVLCAAATEEPSQERGKYLFENDKLGSSGKSCASCHPGGRKLEWAATFEDEKLIRTVNECIKKPLKGAPLDPASNDMKSLIMYIRTFAGP
;
A
#
# COMPACT_ATOMS: atom_id res chain seq x y z
N MET A 1 -41.36 39.16 -23.88
CA MET A 1 -40.99 38.41 -23.40
C MET A 1 -39.84 37.95 -22.99
N LYS A 2 -39.54 37.27 -22.21
CA LYS A 2 -38.64 37.11 -21.45
C LYS A 2 -37.81 36.04 -21.70
N GLY A 3 -36.62 36.22 -21.91
CA GLY A 3 -35.66 35.22 -22.00
C GLY A 3 -35.44 34.58 -20.66
N TRP A 4 -35.90 33.41 -20.55
CA TRP A 4 -35.62 32.63 -19.42
C TRP A 4 -34.30 31.95 -19.61
N ILE A 5 -33.32 32.53 -19.07
CA ILE A 5 -32.07 31.85 -18.92
C ILE A 5 -32.21 31.00 -17.69
N VAL A 6 -32.62 29.81 -17.86
CA VAL A 6 -32.41 28.84 -16.81
C VAL A 6 -30.94 28.52 -16.89
N ALA A 7 -30.21 29.17 -16.06
CA ALA A 7 -28.87 28.70 -15.77
C ALA A 7 -29.05 27.32 -15.13
N LEU A 8 -29.04 26.33 -15.94
CA LEU A 8 -28.91 24.99 -15.45
C LEU A 8 -27.50 24.90 -14.90
N LEU A 9 -27.41 25.18 -13.62
CA LEU A 9 -26.19 24.86 -12.93
C LEU A 9 -26.11 23.36 -12.90
N LEU A 10 -25.44 22.83 -13.88
CA LEU A 10 -25.00 21.48 -13.81
C LEU A 10 -23.96 21.42 -12.72
N MET A 11 -24.45 21.22 -11.52
CA MET A 11 -23.60 20.73 -10.48
C MET A 11 -23.24 19.32 -10.85
N LEU A 12 -22.17 19.22 -11.59
CA LEU A 12 -21.48 17.97 -11.68
C LEU A 12 -21.06 17.63 -10.28
N PRO A 13 -21.54 16.51 -9.73
CA PRO A 13 -20.91 16.04 -8.52
C PRO A 13 -19.46 15.85 -8.86
N VAL A 14 -18.64 16.64 -8.22
CA VAL A 14 -17.26 16.26 -8.16
C VAL A 14 -17.26 14.94 -7.41
N LEU A 15 -17.28 13.89 -8.16
CA LEU A 15 -16.82 12.67 -7.65
C LEU A 15 -15.36 12.91 -7.34
N CYS A 16 -15.14 13.42 -6.17
CA CYS A 16 -13.98 13.01 -5.50
C CYS A 16 -14.05 11.51 -5.47
N ALA A 17 -13.42 10.91 -6.38
CA ALA A 17 -12.92 9.61 -6.17
C ALA A 17 -11.96 9.73 -5.00
N ALA A 18 -12.51 9.92 -3.83
CA ALA A 18 -11.85 9.61 -2.61
C ALA A 18 -11.65 8.14 -2.72
N ALA A 19 -10.91 8.02 -3.36
CA ALA A 19 -10.15 7.08 -3.89
C ALA A 19 -10.09 5.93 -2.97
N THR A 20 -10.78 4.97 -3.31
CA THR A 20 -10.23 3.65 -3.20
C THR A 20 -8.95 3.69 -4.01
N GLU A 21 -7.85 4.00 -3.36
CA GLU A 21 -6.56 3.85 -3.99
C GLU A 21 -6.42 2.38 -4.34
N GLU A 22 -6.46 2.10 -5.63
CA GLU A 22 -6.21 0.74 -6.08
C GLU A 22 -4.80 0.33 -5.67
N PRO A 23 -4.58 -0.93 -5.35
CA PRO A 23 -3.24 -1.43 -5.04
C PRO A 23 -2.27 -1.09 -6.17
N SER A 24 -1.08 -0.65 -5.80
CA SER A 24 -0.04 -0.34 -6.78
C SER A 24 1.34 -0.61 -6.21
N GLN A 25 2.29 -0.85 -7.11
CA GLN A 25 3.70 -0.99 -6.71
C GLN A 25 4.21 0.31 -6.09
N GLU A 26 3.77 1.45 -6.60
CA GLU A 26 4.15 2.75 -6.07
C GLU A 26 3.73 2.92 -4.63
N ARG A 27 2.48 2.58 -4.34
CA ARG A 27 1.97 2.60 -2.97
C ARG A 27 2.73 1.61 -2.10
N GLY A 28 3.04 0.43 -2.63
CA GLY A 28 3.83 -0.58 -1.94
C GLY A 28 5.21 -0.07 -1.58
N LYS A 29 5.86 0.61 -2.50
CA LYS A 29 7.17 1.21 -2.25
C LYS A 29 7.10 2.26 -1.15
N TYR A 30 6.09 3.11 -1.21
CA TYR A 30 5.86 4.14 -0.19
C TYR A 30 5.72 3.50 1.20
N LEU A 31 4.90 2.45 1.31
CA LEU A 31 4.69 1.75 2.57
C LEU A 31 5.95 1.02 3.04
N PHE A 32 6.67 0.42 2.12
CA PHE A 32 7.91 -0.31 2.41
C PHE A 32 8.98 0.60 2.99
N GLU A 33 9.04 1.82 2.54
CA GLU A 33 10.00 2.83 2.96
C GLU A 33 9.50 3.70 4.13
N ASN A 34 8.24 3.55 4.51
CA ASN A 34 7.64 4.37 5.55
C ASN A 34 8.03 3.88 6.94
N ASP A 35 8.69 4.73 7.71
CA ASP A 35 9.12 4.42 9.06
C ASP A 35 8.03 4.63 10.12
N LYS A 36 6.82 4.89 9.68
CA LYS A 36 5.66 5.12 10.56
C LYS A 36 4.60 4.03 10.48
N LEU A 37 4.90 2.90 9.88
CA LEU A 37 4.01 1.74 9.94
C LEU A 37 3.88 1.19 11.35
N GLY A 38 4.87 1.41 12.17
CA GLY A 38 4.86 1.06 13.57
C GLY A 38 5.49 2.16 14.40
N SER A 39 5.72 1.89 15.66
CA SER A 39 6.22 2.88 16.60
C SER A 39 7.74 2.80 16.84
N SER A 40 8.44 1.87 16.20
CA SER A 40 9.87 1.69 16.42
C SER A 40 10.74 2.69 15.66
N GLY A 41 10.18 3.45 14.71
CA GLY A 41 10.95 4.33 13.85
C GLY A 41 11.66 3.60 12.72
N LYS A 42 11.43 2.30 12.56
CA LYS A 42 12.01 1.50 11.49
C LYS A 42 10.98 1.23 10.40
N SER A 43 11.47 1.05 9.18
CA SER A 43 10.66 0.63 8.05
C SER A 43 11.11 -0.75 7.58
N CYS A 44 10.38 -1.33 6.65
CA CYS A 44 10.83 -2.54 5.97
C CYS A 44 12.21 -2.30 5.33
N ALA A 45 12.39 -1.15 4.70
CA ALA A 45 13.64 -0.78 4.06
C ALA A 45 14.80 -0.63 5.05
N SER A 46 14.53 -0.38 6.33
CA SER A 46 15.58 -0.26 7.34
C SER A 46 16.40 -1.56 7.46
N CYS A 47 15.75 -2.70 7.36
CA CYS A 47 16.41 -4.01 7.41
C CYS A 47 16.61 -4.60 6.02
N HIS A 48 15.83 -4.20 5.05
CA HIS A 48 15.85 -4.72 3.68
C HIS A 48 15.97 -3.59 2.66
N PRO A 49 17.08 -2.83 2.68
CA PRO A 49 17.23 -1.72 1.74
C PRO A 49 17.25 -2.26 0.31
N GLY A 50 16.41 -1.66 -0.55
CA GLY A 50 16.28 -2.12 -1.94
C GLY A 50 15.78 -3.55 -2.07
N GLY A 51 15.08 -4.08 -1.05
CA GLY A 51 14.60 -5.46 -1.04
C GLY A 51 15.65 -6.49 -0.71
N ARG A 52 16.79 -6.06 -0.20
CA ARG A 52 17.91 -6.95 0.11
C ARG A 52 17.48 -8.07 1.06
N LYS A 53 17.82 -9.30 0.68
CA LYS A 53 17.49 -10.55 1.39
C LYS A 53 16.00 -10.93 1.32
N LEU A 54 15.23 -10.29 0.46
CA LEU A 54 13.84 -10.63 0.25
C LEU A 54 13.61 -11.42 -1.05
N GLU A 55 14.65 -11.71 -1.80
CA GLU A 55 14.53 -12.36 -3.11
C GLU A 55 13.77 -13.69 -3.01
N TRP A 56 14.01 -14.43 -1.96
CA TRP A 56 13.32 -15.69 -1.75
C TRP A 56 11.91 -15.48 -1.21
N ALA A 57 11.75 -14.63 -0.22
CA ALA A 57 10.42 -14.34 0.35
C ALA A 57 9.47 -13.82 -0.73
N ALA A 58 9.99 -13.07 -1.69
CA ALA A 58 9.20 -12.54 -2.81
C ALA A 58 8.59 -13.64 -3.69
N THR A 59 9.00 -14.89 -3.52
CA THR A 59 8.44 -16.05 -4.26
C THR A 59 7.40 -16.82 -3.44
N PHE A 60 7.18 -16.45 -2.18
CA PHE A 60 6.20 -17.13 -1.34
C PHE A 60 4.79 -16.97 -1.92
N GLU A 61 3.92 -17.95 -1.69
CA GLU A 61 2.52 -17.78 -2.00
C GLU A 61 1.93 -16.63 -1.18
N ASP A 62 0.85 -16.05 -1.64
CA ASP A 62 0.27 -14.84 -1.05
C ASP A 62 0.01 -14.96 0.45
N GLU A 63 -0.62 -16.04 0.86
CA GLU A 63 -0.98 -16.22 2.26
C GLU A 63 0.24 -16.20 3.18
N LYS A 64 1.29 -16.92 2.78
CA LYS A 64 2.53 -16.97 3.54
C LYS A 64 3.24 -15.62 3.55
N LEU A 65 3.28 -14.94 2.41
CA LEU A 65 3.93 -13.64 2.32
C LEU A 65 3.19 -12.60 3.17
N ILE A 66 1.87 -12.60 3.12
CA ILE A 66 1.04 -11.70 3.94
C ILE A 66 1.33 -11.91 5.44
N ARG A 67 1.36 -13.16 5.89
CA ARG A 67 1.69 -13.46 7.28
C ARG A 67 3.08 -12.96 7.65
N THR A 68 4.04 -13.18 6.77
CA THR A 68 5.42 -12.76 7.00
C THR A 68 5.52 -11.24 7.10
N VAL A 69 4.86 -10.52 6.23
CA VAL A 69 4.81 -9.05 6.27
C VAL A 69 4.21 -8.57 7.59
N ASN A 70 3.09 -9.15 8.00
CA ASN A 70 2.45 -8.74 9.25
C ASN A 70 3.30 -9.07 10.49
N GLU A 71 4.05 -10.16 10.48
CA GLU A 71 4.98 -10.46 11.56
C GLU A 71 6.08 -9.39 11.64
N CYS A 72 6.59 -8.92 10.51
CA CYS A 72 7.56 -7.83 10.49
C CYS A 72 6.97 -6.52 11.01
N ILE A 73 5.73 -6.23 10.65
CA ILE A 73 5.06 -5.02 11.14
C ILE A 73 4.86 -5.09 12.65
N LYS A 74 4.42 -6.23 13.16
CA LYS A 74 4.14 -6.38 14.60
C LYS A 74 5.40 -6.38 15.45
N LYS A 75 6.44 -7.08 15.02
CA LYS A 75 7.64 -7.29 15.87
C LYS A 75 8.71 -6.23 15.65
N PRO A 76 9.46 -6.22 14.54
CA PRO A 76 10.51 -5.21 14.38
C PRO A 76 9.98 -3.78 14.32
N LEU A 77 8.86 -3.56 13.67
CA LEU A 77 8.30 -2.22 13.47
C LEU A 77 7.45 -1.77 14.67
N LYS A 78 6.97 -2.70 15.47
CA LYS A 78 6.07 -2.43 16.60
C LYS A 78 4.80 -1.70 16.15
N GLY A 79 4.17 -2.25 15.15
CA GLY A 79 2.94 -1.72 14.58
C GLY A 79 1.79 -2.70 14.65
N ALA A 80 0.63 -2.22 14.24
CA ALA A 80 -0.55 -3.06 14.08
C ALA A 80 -0.49 -3.78 12.74
N PRO A 81 -0.86 -5.05 12.67
CA PRO A 81 -0.88 -5.75 11.40
C PRO A 81 -1.88 -5.10 10.45
N LEU A 82 -1.59 -5.16 9.16
CA LEU A 82 -2.52 -4.72 8.15
C LEU A 82 -3.56 -5.82 7.89
N ASP A 83 -4.78 -5.41 7.59
CA ASP A 83 -5.81 -6.35 7.14
C ASP A 83 -5.26 -7.08 5.90
N PRO A 84 -5.26 -8.42 5.88
CA PRO A 84 -4.78 -9.19 4.73
C PRO A 84 -5.46 -8.84 3.40
N ALA A 85 -6.72 -8.38 3.45
CA ALA A 85 -7.47 -8.01 2.26
C ALA A 85 -7.37 -6.51 1.92
N SER A 86 -6.59 -5.74 2.69
CA SER A 86 -6.48 -4.30 2.47
C SER A 86 -5.70 -3.96 1.21
N ASN A 87 -6.01 -2.81 0.63
CA ASN A 87 -5.25 -2.32 -0.52
C ASN A 87 -3.80 -2.04 -0.17
N ASP A 88 -3.53 -1.63 1.05
CA ASP A 88 -2.16 -1.41 1.51
C ASP A 88 -1.36 -2.72 1.55
N MET A 89 -1.95 -3.79 2.09
CA MET A 89 -1.29 -5.09 2.07
C MET A 89 -1.05 -5.55 0.63
N LYS A 90 -2.06 -5.45 -0.23
CA LYS A 90 -1.91 -5.82 -1.64
C LYS A 90 -0.80 -5.05 -2.32
N SER A 91 -0.70 -3.76 -2.04
CA SER A 91 0.35 -2.89 -2.58
C SER A 91 1.75 -3.32 -2.11
N LEU A 92 1.88 -3.62 -0.82
CA LEU A 92 3.14 -4.13 -0.28
C LEU A 92 3.55 -5.44 -0.97
N ILE A 93 2.62 -6.36 -1.12
CA ILE A 93 2.87 -7.63 -1.79
C ILE A 93 3.33 -7.38 -3.23
N MET A 94 2.65 -6.53 -3.96
CA MET A 94 3.03 -6.18 -5.33
C MET A 94 4.46 -5.65 -5.40
N TYR A 95 4.82 -4.79 -4.47
CA TYR A 95 6.17 -4.22 -4.45
C TYR A 95 7.22 -5.26 -4.07
N ILE A 96 6.96 -6.05 -3.03
CA ILE A 96 7.90 -7.08 -2.57
C ILE A 96 8.15 -8.12 -3.67
N ARG A 97 7.14 -8.46 -4.46
CA ARG A 97 7.30 -9.40 -5.57
C ARG A 97 8.25 -8.91 -6.65
N THR A 98 8.50 -7.62 -6.75
CA THR A 98 9.50 -7.10 -7.68
C THR A 98 10.93 -7.51 -7.30
N PHE A 99 11.14 -7.98 -6.08
CA PHE A 99 12.46 -8.41 -5.63
C PHE A 99 12.74 -9.89 -5.93
N ALA A 100 11.79 -10.62 -6.46
CA ALA A 100 12.00 -12.01 -6.80
C ALA A 100 13.19 -12.15 -7.73
N GLY A 101 14.14 -12.97 -7.34
CA GLY A 101 15.33 -13.20 -8.15
C GLY A 101 15.00 -14.00 -9.41
N PRO A 102 15.92 -14.01 -10.39
CA PRO A 102 15.75 -14.81 -11.59
C PRO A 102 15.76 -16.31 -11.29
#